data_5262ae2d03d60532df2d68f46b09b6e7
#
_entry.id   5262ae2d03d60532df2d68f46b09b6e7
#
_cell.length_a   1.000
_cell.length_b   1.000
_cell.length_c   1.000
_cell.angle_alpha   90.00
_cell.angle_beta   90.00
_cell.angle_gamma   90.00
#
_symmetry.space_group_name_H-M   'P 1'
#
loop_
_entity.id
_entity.type
_entity.pdbx_description
1 polymer ?
#
loop_
_entity_poly.entity_id
_entity_poly.type
_entity_poly.pdbx_seq_one_letter_code
_entity_poly.pdbx_strand_id
1 'polypeptide(L)'
;MSAKRILLIGSGGAGKSTLARRLGEQTGLPVVHLDKLYWTGEWQHLDKDAFDRALEAELAKPEWILDGNFTRTLPCRLEACDLVLYLDYPTRMCLWGILRRILRYHGETRPDMGENCPERFDLSFLKWICTFRRTTRPKLLEAIRTSGKPCRIFTSRREAEAFLKEANAILE
;
A
#
# COMPACT_ATOMS: atom_id res chain seq x y z
N MET A 1 -2.16 -22.98 -2.87
CA MET A 1 -3.29 -22.24 -2.28
C MET A 1 -3.36 -20.91 -3.01
N SER A 2 -4.49 -20.66 -3.65
CA SER A 2 -4.73 -19.39 -4.33
C SER A 2 -4.84 -18.26 -3.31
N ALA A 3 -3.97 -17.24 -3.39
CA ALA A 3 -4.03 -16.07 -2.52
C ALA A 3 -5.03 -15.08 -3.11
N LYS A 4 -6.16 -14.89 -2.43
CA LYS A 4 -7.25 -13.99 -2.86
C LYS A 4 -7.26 -12.66 -2.10
N ARG A 5 -6.67 -12.60 -0.91
CA ARG A 5 -6.61 -11.41 -0.07
C ARG A 5 -5.15 -10.98 0.09
N ILE A 6 -4.76 -9.99 -0.71
CA ILE A 6 -3.37 -9.57 -0.87
C ILE A 6 -3.16 -8.21 -0.23
N LEU A 7 -2.24 -8.13 0.74
CA LEU A 7 -1.89 -6.91 1.44
C LEU A 7 -0.57 -6.33 0.90
N LEU A 8 -0.59 -5.10 0.36
CA LEU A 8 0.60 -4.37 -0.06
C LEU A 8 1.01 -3.33 0.97
N ILE A 9 2.25 -3.42 1.43
CA ILE A 9 2.85 -2.47 2.37
C ILE A 9 4.23 -2.02 1.91
N GLY A 10 4.74 -0.92 2.47
CA GLY A 10 6.04 -0.34 2.11
C GLY A 10 6.06 1.17 2.26
N SER A 11 7.21 1.81 2.12
CA SER A 11 7.36 3.26 2.27
C SER A 11 6.52 4.06 1.25
N GLY A 12 6.26 5.33 1.54
CA GLY A 12 5.77 6.29 0.55
C GLY A 12 6.71 6.33 -0.67
N GLY A 13 6.16 6.47 -1.86
CA GLY A 13 6.96 6.49 -3.10
C GLY A 13 7.52 5.14 -3.56
N ALA A 14 7.31 4.06 -2.84
CA ALA A 14 7.73 2.72 -3.26
C ALA A 14 6.95 2.18 -4.47
N GLY A 15 5.79 2.76 -4.79
CA GLY A 15 4.98 2.34 -5.94
C GLY A 15 3.92 1.28 -5.61
N LYS A 16 3.51 1.16 -4.35
CA LYS A 16 2.45 0.23 -3.90
C LYS A 16 1.18 0.33 -4.73
N SER A 17 0.61 1.53 -4.86
CA SER A 17 -0.65 1.72 -5.59
C SER A 17 -0.51 1.38 -7.08
N THR A 18 0.66 1.63 -7.67
CA THR A 18 0.94 1.21 -9.05
C THR A 18 0.99 -0.31 -9.16
N LEU A 19 1.66 -0.99 -8.23
CA LEU A 19 1.73 -2.45 -8.19
C LEU A 19 0.35 -3.06 -7.95
N ALA A 20 -0.41 -2.50 -6.99
CA ALA A 20 -1.77 -2.95 -6.68
C ALA A 20 -2.69 -2.88 -7.89
N ARG A 21 -2.71 -1.75 -8.60
CA ARG A 21 -3.52 -1.55 -9.80
C ARG A 21 -3.15 -2.56 -10.90
N ARG A 22 -1.85 -2.69 -11.22
CA ARG A 22 -1.38 -3.62 -12.25
C ARG A 22 -1.66 -5.09 -11.91
N LEU A 23 -1.53 -5.44 -10.63
CA LEU A 23 -1.87 -6.77 -10.14
C LEU A 23 -3.38 -7.02 -10.27
N GLY A 24 -4.23 -6.04 -9.91
CA GLY A 24 -5.67 -6.11 -10.08
C GLY A 24 -6.09 -6.25 -11.55
N GLU A 25 -5.47 -5.46 -12.45
CA GLU A 25 -5.70 -5.55 -13.90
C GLU A 25 -5.36 -6.94 -14.46
N GLN A 26 -4.33 -7.58 -13.93
CA GLN A 26 -3.85 -8.88 -14.39
C GLN A 26 -4.64 -10.05 -13.80
N THR A 27 -5.02 -9.97 -12.53
CA THR A 27 -5.66 -11.08 -11.80
C THR A 27 -7.19 -10.98 -11.73
N GLY A 28 -7.75 -9.81 -12.05
CA GLY A 28 -9.18 -9.52 -11.87
C GLY A 28 -9.59 -9.23 -10.42
N LEU A 29 -8.65 -9.29 -9.45
CA LEU A 29 -8.95 -9.01 -8.05
C LEU A 29 -9.27 -7.52 -7.83
N PRO A 30 -10.30 -7.20 -7.01
CA PRO A 30 -10.64 -5.82 -6.72
C PRO A 30 -9.53 -5.11 -5.90
N VAL A 31 -9.22 -3.88 -6.27
CA VAL A 31 -8.18 -3.07 -5.62
C VAL A 31 -8.79 -2.05 -4.68
N VAL A 32 -8.33 -2.05 -3.44
CA VAL A 32 -8.74 -1.11 -2.37
C VAL A 32 -7.54 -0.27 -1.95
N HIS A 33 -7.61 1.03 -2.21
CA HIS A 33 -6.61 1.99 -1.76
C HIS A 33 -7.03 2.60 -0.42
N LEU A 34 -6.29 2.34 0.65
CA LEU A 34 -6.62 2.87 1.99
C LEU A 34 -6.61 4.40 2.03
N ASP A 35 -5.74 5.04 1.26
CA ASP A 35 -5.72 6.49 1.16
C ASP A 35 -7.05 7.02 0.58
N LYS A 36 -7.62 6.34 -0.42
CA LYS A 36 -8.92 6.68 -1.00
C LYS A 36 -10.07 6.45 -0.01
N LEU A 37 -9.96 5.45 0.84
CA LEU A 37 -10.94 5.16 1.88
C LEU A 37 -10.88 6.18 3.03
N TYR A 38 -9.70 6.68 3.35
CA TYR A 38 -9.44 7.57 4.48
C TYR A 38 -9.73 9.04 4.18
N TRP A 39 -9.30 9.54 2.99
CA TRP A 39 -9.43 10.94 2.60
C TRP A 39 -10.76 11.19 1.90
N THR A 40 -11.58 12.09 2.46
CA THR A 40 -12.96 12.37 2.00
C THR A 40 -13.09 13.61 1.12
N GLY A 41 -11.98 14.23 0.76
CA GLY A 41 -11.94 15.45 -0.05
C GLY A 41 -11.27 16.61 0.67
N GLU A 42 -10.68 17.54 -0.08
CA GLU A 42 -9.99 18.73 0.43
C GLU A 42 -9.02 18.43 1.58
N TRP A 43 -8.38 17.26 1.56
CA TRP A 43 -7.52 16.74 2.62
C TRP A 43 -8.21 16.59 3.99
N GLN A 44 -9.53 16.52 4.01
CA GLN A 44 -10.28 16.06 5.17
C GLN A 44 -10.24 14.53 5.24
N HIS A 45 -10.41 13.98 6.40
CA HIS A 45 -10.36 12.53 6.58
C HIS A 45 -11.52 12.03 7.44
N LEU A 46 -11.84 10.76 7.29
CA LEU A 46 -12.77 10.08 8.18
C LEU A 46 -12.27 10.13 9.64
N ASP A 47 -13.18 10.21 10.57
CA ASP A 47 -12.85 9.91 11.96
C ASP A 47 -12.41 8.44 12.10
N LYS A 48 -11.80 8.15 13.25
CA LYS A 48 -11.22 6.84 13.49
C LYS A 48 -12.23 5.69 13.36
N ASP A 49 -13.40 5.87 13.94
CA ASP A 49 -14.42 4.80 13.99
C ASP A 49 -15.09 4.61 12.63
N ALA A 50 -15.32 5.69 11.88
CA ALA A 50 -15.81 5.60 10.51
C ALA A 50 -14.81 4.91 9.58
N PHE A 51 -13.51 5.23 9.70
CA PHE A 51 -12.47 4.55 8.94
C PHE A 51 -12.37 3.07 9.31
N ASP A 52 -12.45 2.72 10.59
CA ASP A 52 -12.37 1.32 11.04
C ASP A 52 -13.56 0.52 10.50
N ARG A 53 -14.80 1.03 10.58
CA ARG A 53 -15.98 0.37 9.99
C ARG A 53 -15.85 0.19 8.48
N ALA A 54 -15.37 1.22 7.76
CA ALA A 54 -15.17 1.12 6.31
C ALA A 54 -14.11 0.08 5.96
N LEU A 55 -13.01 0.04 6.72
CA LEU A 55 -11.96 -0.97 6.53
C LEU A 55 -12.48 -2.39 6.83
N GLU A 56 -13.20 -2.58 7.92
CA GLU A 56 -13.78 -3.89 8.27
C GLU A 56 -14.70 -4.41 7.18
N ALA A 57 -15.53 -3.54 6.58
CA ALA A 57 -16.39 -3.90 5.46
C ALA A 57 -15.58 -4.37 4.23
N GLU A 58 -14.42 -3.74 3.95
CA GLU A 58 -13.53 -4.19 2.87
C GLU A 58 -12.84 -5.52 3.22
N LEU A 59 -12.35 -5.69 4.45
CA LEU A 59 -11.68 -6.92 4.89
C LEU A 59 -12.61 -8.14 4.94
N ALA A 60 -13.91 -7.93 5.14
CA ALA A 60 -14.92 -8.99 5.14
C ALA A 60 -15.21 -9.60 3.75
N LYS A 61 -14.78 -8.92 2.68
CA LYS A 61 -14.96 -9.43 1.31
C LYS A 61 -14.08 -10.65 1.06
N PRO A 62 -14.52 -11.57 0.18
CA PRO A 62 -13.81 -12.83 -0.07
C PRO A 62 -12.46 -12.64 -0.77
N GLU A 63 -12.30 -11.54 -1.51
CA GLU A 63 -11.09 -11.26 -2.29
C GLU A 63 -10.83 -9.76 -2.41
N TRP A 64 -9.56 -9.37 -2.35
CA TRP A 64 -9.11 -7.99 -2.49
C TRP A 64 -7.59 -7.88 -2.61
N ILE A 65 -7.14 -6.79 -3.22
CA ILE A 65 -5.78 -6.27 -3.15
C ILE A 65 -5.87 -4.95 -2.39
N LEU A 66 -5.29 -4.89 -1.19
CA LEU A 66 -5.39 -3.73 -0.31
C LEU A 66 -4.02 -3.08 -0.13
N ASP A 67 -3.88 -1.80 -0.51
CA ASP A 67 -2.65 -1.07 -0.34
C ASP A 67 -2.78 0.09 0.65
N GLY A 68 -1.73 0.34 1.38
CA GLY A 68 -1.63 1.45 2.33
C GLY A 68 -0.88 1.09 3.61
N ASN A 69 -0.34 2.10 4.27
CA ASN A 69 0.53 1.88 5.43
C ASN A 69 -0.20 1.86 6.76
N PHE A 70 -1.10 2.75 7.04
CA PHE A 70 -1.91 2.88 8.29
C PHE A 70 -1.53 1.88 9.39
N THR A 71 -0.40 2.14 10.09
CA THR A 71 0.23 1.19 11.03
C THR A 71 -0.72 0.73 12.14
N ARG A 72 -1.64 1.58 12.56
CA ARG A 72 -2.64 1.27 13.59
C ARG A 72 -3.53 0.08 13.21
N THR A 73 -3.94 0.00 11.95
CA THR A 73 -4.82 -1.07 11.45
C THR A 73 -4.07 -2.26 10.84
N LEU A 74 -2.73 -2.26 10.92
CA LEU A 74 -1.93 -3.34 10.36
C LEU A 74 -2.26 -4.72 10.95
N PRO A 75 -2.48 -4.88 12.26
CA PRO A 75 -2.79 -6.20 12.84
C PRO A 75 -4.04 -6.86 12.23
N CYS A 76 -5.16 -6.15 12.16
CA CYS A 76 -6.39 -6.71 11.59
C CYS A 76 -6.27 -7.01 10.09
N ARG A 77 -5.50 -6.21 9.35
CA ARG A 77 -5.23 -6.47 7.93
C ARG A 77 -4.32 -7.69 7.71
N LEU A 78 -3.32 -7.87 8.58
CA LEU A 78 -2.47 -9.07 8.56
C LEU A 78 -3.29 -10.32 8.91
N GLU A 79 -4.19 -10.24 9.87
CA GLU A 79 -5.07 -11.36 10.22
C GLU A 79 -5.96 -11.77 9.04
N ALA A 80 -6.53 -10.80 8.32
CA ALA A 80 -7.44 -11.03 7.21
C ALA A 80 -6.76 -11.46 5.91
N CYS A 81 -5.48 -11.13 5.67
CA CYS A 81 -4.82 -11.42 4.39
C CYS A 81 -4.35 -12.86 4.26
N ASP A 82 -4.18 -13.29 2.99
CA ASP A 82 -3.56 -14.58 2.64
C ASP A 82 -2.09 -14.43 2.28
N LEU A 83 -1.71 -13.27 1.74
CA LEU A 83 -0.36 -12.96 1.25
C LEU A 83 -0.01 -11.50 1.53
N VAL A 84 1.20 -11.26 1.99
CA VAL A 84 1.79 -9.92 2.13
C VAL A 84 2.82 -9.69 1.04
N LEU A 85 2.69 -8.57 0.33
CA LEU A 85 3.69 -8.06 -0.61
C LEU A 85 4.33 -6.81 0.00
N TYR A 86 5.58 -6.92 0.40
CA TYR A 86 6.30 -5.83 1.07
C TYR A 86 7.36 -5.21 0.15
N LEU A 87 7.16 -3.93 -0.19
CA LEU A 87 8.10 -3.15 -1.00
C LEU A 87 9.13 -2.50 -0.07
N ASP A 88 10.22 -3.19 0.22
CA ASP A 88 11.31 -2.75 1.10
C ASP A 88 12.42 -2.01 0.34
N TYR A 89 12.04 -0.99 -0.41
CA TYR A 89 12.99 -0.26 -1.24
C TYR A 89 13.88 0.69 -0.43
N PRO A 90 15.13 0.94 -0.89
CA PRO A 90 15.99 1.95 -0.31
C PRO A 90 15.33 3.34 -0.30
N THR A 91 15.60 4.12 0.74
CA THR A 91 15.02 5.48 0.91
C THR A 91 15.18 6.35 -0.33
N ARG A 92 16.36 6.30 -1.00
CA ARG A 92 16.61 7.04 -2.24
C ARG A 92 15.63 6.71 -3.37
N MET A 93 15.24 5.43 -3.50
CA MET A 93 14.27 5.02 -4.51
C MET A 93 12.87 5.53 -4.18
N CYS A 94 12.51 5.54 -2.90
CA CYS A 94 11.24 6.06 -2.42
C CYS A 94 11.15 7.58 -2.63
N LEU A 95 12.21 8.33 -2.29
CA LEU A 95 12.29 9.77 -2.52
C LEU A 95 12.21 10.11 -4.01
N TRP A 96 12.91 9.37 -4.87
CA TRP A 96 12.79 9.53 -6.32
C TRP A 96 11.36 9.26 -6.81
N GLY A 97 10.71 8.21 -6.26
CA GLY A 97 9.32 7.90 -6.54
C GLY A 97 8.36 9.04 -6.18
N ILE A 98 8.57 9.68 -5.02
CA ILE A 98 7.79 10.85 -4.59
C ILE A 98 8.05 12.06 -5.52
N LEU A 99 9.31 12.34 -5.85
CA LEU A 99 9.62 13.44 -6.75
C LEU A 99 8.92 13.28 -8.11
N ARG A 100 9.02 12.09 -8.71
CA ARG A 100 8.32 11.79 -9.97
C ARG A 100 6.79 11.91 -9.84
N ARG A 101 6.24 11.51 -8.69
CA ARG A 101 4.81 11.62 -8.39
C ARG A 101 4.37 13.08 -8.32
N ILE A 102 5.09 13.91 -7.57
CA ILE A 102 4.82 15.35 -7.47
C ILE A 102 4.89 16.02 -8.84
N LEU A 103 5.94 15.72 -9.63
CA LEU A 103 6.07 16.28 -10.98
C LEU A 103 4.93 15.86 -11.93
N ARG A 104 4.46 14.61 -11.78
CA ARG A 104 3.40 14.08 -12.66
C ARG A 104 2.01 14.59 -12.29
N TYR A 105 1.72 14.74 -11.00
CA TYR A 105 0.38 15.07 -10.50
C TYR A 105 0.32 16.42 -9.80
N HIS A 106 1.24 17.34 -10.13
CA HIS A 106 1.25 18.66 -9.50
C HIS A 106 -0.09 19.37 -9.68
N GLY A 107 -0.76 19.65 -8.54
CA GLY A 107 -2.08 20.30 -8.55
C GLY A 107 -3.25 19.39 -8.97
N GLU A 108 -3.00 18.11 -9.28
CA GLU A 108 -4.03 17.16 -9.66
C GLU A 108 -4.24 16.11 -8.56
N THR A 109 -5.46 15.60 -8.45
CA THR A 109 -5.77 14.48 -7.56
C THR A 109 -5.39 13.16 -8.21
N ARG A 110 -4.66 12.33 -7.50
CA ARG A 110 -4.26 10.99 -7.97
C ARG A 110 -5.45 10.01 -7.93
N PRO A 111 -5.47 9.01 -8.83
CA PRO A 111 -6.57 8.03 -8.86
C PRO A 111 -6.67 7.13 -7.61
N ASP A 112 -5.58 7.03 -6.82
CA ASP A 112 -5.49 6.26 -5.57
C ASP A 112 -5.74 7.11 -4.31
N MET A 113 -6.19 8.37 -4.47
CA MET A 113 -6.54 9.29 -3.38
C MET A 113 -8.04 9.58 -3.34
N GLY A 114 -8.51 10.12 -2.22
CA GLY A 114 -9.85 10.71 -2.10
C GLY A 114 -10.05 11.86 -3.10
N GLU A 115 -11.30 12.19 -3.39
CA GLU A 115 -11.64 13.27 -4.32
C GLU A 115 -11.11 14.63 -3.82
N ASN A 116 -10.75 15.51 -4.75
CA ASN A 116 -10.24 16.85 -4.43
C ASN A 116 -9.06 16.89 -3.43
N CYS A 117 -8.17 15.90 -3.49
CA CYS A 117 -6.92 15.85 -2.73
C CYS A 117 -5.72 16.03 -3.68
N PRO A 118 -5.47 17.24 -4.20
CA PRO A 118 -4.40 17.48 -5.17
C PRO A 118 -3.03 17.18 -4.58
N GLU A 119 -2.16 16.59 -5.39
CA GLU A 119 -0.79 16.29 -4.96
C GLU A 119 -0.07 17.58 -4.56
N ARG A 120 0.55 17.56 -3.39
CA ARG A 120 1.27 18.71 -2.82
C ARG A 120 2.64 18.30 -2.28
N PHE A 121 3.51 19.26 -2.18
CA PHE A 121 4.79 19.09 -1.51
C PHE A 121 4.58 19.12 0.01
N ASP A 122 4.90 18.03 0.68
CA ASP A 122 4.77 17.90 2.14
C ASP A 122 6.09 17.49 2.77
N LEU A 123 6.71 18.43 3.49
CA LEU A 123 7.99 18.22 4.19
C LEU A 123 7.89 17.18 5.30
N SER A 124 6.76 17.12 6.00
CA SER A 124 6.55 16.15 7.09
C SER A 124 6.50 14.74 6.52
N PHE A 125 5.86 14.57 5.39
CA PHE A 125 5.81 13.30 4.67
C PHE A 125 7.19 12.88 4.15
N LEU A 126 7.97 13.81 3.60
CA LEU A 126 9.34 13.54 3.17
C LEU A 126 10.25 13.14 4.34
N LYS A 127 10.14 13.84 5.48
CA LYS A 127 10.86 13.49 6.71
C LYS A 127 10.49 12.08 7.18
N TRP A 128 9.21 11.73 7.14
CA TRP A 128 8.76 10.38 7.48
C TRP A 128 9.37 9.33 6.54
N ILE A 129 9.44 9.56 5.22
CA ILE A 129 10.09 8.64 4.27
C ILE A 129 11.57 8.48 4.60
N CYS A 130 12.28 9.57 4.93
CA CYS A 130 13.70 9.52 5.31
C CYS A 130 13.96 8.69 6.57
N THR A 131 13.05 8.76 7.53
CA THR A 131 13.15 8.02 8.80
C THR A 131 12.52 6.63 8.76
N PHE A 132 11.71 6.32 7.76
CA PHE A 132 10.92 5.08 7.65
C PHE A 132 11.72 3.81 7.93
N ARG A 133 12.91 3.68 7.35
CA ARG A 133 13.74 2.49 7.53
C ARG A 133 14.22 2.29 8.96
N ARG A 134 14.33 3.37 9.75
CA ARG A 134 14.78 3.33 11.16
C ARG A 134 13.60 3.17 12.13
N THR A 135 12.46 3.77 11.81
CA THR A 135 11.33 3.91 12.76
C THR A 135 10.17 2.97 12.46
N THR A 136 9.75 2.87 11.20
CA THR A 136 8.55 2.15 10.79
C THR A 136 8.86 0.74 10.30
N ARG A 137 9.90 0.59 9.47
CA ARG A 137 10.32 -0.70 8.88
C ARG A 137 10.52 -1.81 9.92
N PRO A 138 11.23 -1.62 11.05
CA PRO A 138 11.41 -2.68 12.04
C PRO A 138 10.09 -3.19 12.61
N LYS A 139 9.17 -2.27 12.88
CA LYS A 139 7.82 -2.58 13.41
C LYS A 139 6.98 -3.37 12.39
N LEU A 140 7.07 -3.00 11.11
CA LEU A 140 6.37 -3.71 10.03
C LEU A 140 6.91 -5.14 9.89
N LEU A 141 8.23 -5.31 9.84
CA LEU A 141 8.85 -6.63 9.72
C LEU A 141 8.52 -7.52 10.91
N GLU A 142 8.52 -6.98 12.12
CA GLU A 142 8.14 -7.74 13.32
C GLU A 142 6.67 -8.13 13.28
N ALA A 143 5.77 -7.23 12.91
CA ALA A 143 4.35 -7.54 12.77
C ALA A 143 4.10 -8.63 11.71
N ILE A 144 4.76 -8.55 10.56
CA ILE A 144 4.68 -9.58 9.51
C ILE A 144 5.18 -10.92 10.04
N ARG A 145 6.36 -10.94 10.69
CA ARG A 145 6.95 -12.15 11.26
C ARG A 145 6.03 -12.81 12.29
N THR A 146 5.48 -11.99 13.18
CA THR A 146 4.59 -12.47 14.25
C THR A 146 3.25 -12.99 13.72
N SER A 147 2.76 -12.42 12.62
CA SER A 147 1.50 -12.87 12.00
C SER A 147 1.57 -14.26 11.39
N GLY A 148 2.77 -14.78 11.11
CA GLY A 148 2.96 -16.07 10.42
C GLY A 148 2.44 -16.11 8.98
N LYS A 149 2.04 -14.96 8.40
CA LYS A 149 1.51 -14.90 7.04
C LYS A 149 2.61 -15.03 6.00
N PRO A 150 2.34 -15.72 4.89
CA PRO A 150 3.23 -15.72 3.74
C PRO A 150 3.58 -14.30 3.31
N CYS A 151 4.87 -14.00 3.11
CA CYS A 151 5.33 -12.68 2.74
C CYS A 151 6.36 -12.76 1.60
N ARG A 152 6.16 -11.92 0.58
CA ARG A 152 7.16 -11.64 -0.46
C ARG A 152 7.73 -10.25 -0.24
N ILE A 153 9.04 -10.17 -0.03
CA ILE A 153 9.75 -8.90 0.17
C ILE A 153 10.47 -8.57 -1.13
N PHE A 154 10.22 -7.37 -1.66
CA PHE A 154 10.89 -6.85 -2.86
C PHE A 154 11.84 -5.73 -2.46
N THR A 155 13.09 -5.86 -2.78
CA THR A 155 14.14 -4.86 -2.50
C THR A 155 14.40 -3.94 -3.71
N SER A 156 13.86 -4.30 -4.86
CA SER A 156 13.99 -3.55 -6.11
C SER A 156 12.72 -3.62 -6.95
N ARG A 157 12.55 -2.61 -7.83
CA ARG A 157 11.45 -2.60 -8.81
C ARG A 157 11.51 -3.80 -9.76
N ARG A 158 12.71 -4.26 -10.09
CA ARG A 158 12.91 -5.43 -10.95
C ARG A 158 12.29 -6.69 -10.37
N GLU A 159 12.43 -6.91 -9.07
CA GLU A 159 11.83 -8.05 -8.38
C GLU A 159 10.29 -7.97 -8.39
N ALA A 160 9.73 -6.79 -8.12
CA ALA A 160 8.28 -6.59 -8.19
C ALA A 160 7.73 -6.76 -9.62
N GLU A 161 8.47 -6.32 -10.64
CA GLU A 161 8.12 -6.54 -12.05
C GLU A 161 8.21 -8.02 -12.45
N ALA A 162 9.22 -8.74 -11.96
CA ALA A 162 9.32 -10.19 -12.20
C ALA A 162 8.14 -10.92 -11.56
N PHE A 163 7.79 -10.58 -10.32
CA PHE A 163 6.61 -11.13 -9.64
C PHE A 163 5.33 -10.87 -10.44
N LEU A 164 5.11 -9.66 -10.96
CA LEU A 164 3.94 -9.37 -11.77
C LEU A 164 3.81 -10.28 -12.99
N LYS A 165 4.91 -10.57 -13.67
CA LYS A 165 4.89 -11.46 -14.86
C LYS A 165 4.43 -12.88 -14.55
N GLU A 166 4.64 -13.32 -13.33
CA GLU A 166 4.35 -14.67 -12.85
C GLU A 166 3.10 -14.72 -11.95
N ALA A 167 2.48 -13.56 -11.69
CA ALA A 167 1.47 -13.43 -10.65
C ALA A 167 0.28 -14.38 -10.84
N ASN A 168 -0.21 -14.57 -12.06
CA ASN A 168 -1.32 -15.49 -12.33
C ASN A 168 -0.98 -16.93 -11.90
N ALA A 169 0.22 -17.39 -12.24
CA ALA A 169 0.66 -18.74 -11.91
C ALA A 169 1.00 -18.92 -10.41
N ILE A 170 1.32 -17.82 -9.70
CA ILE A 170 1.67 -17.86 -8.27
C ILE A 170 0.41 -17.74 -7.39
N LEU A 171 -0.62 -17.05 -7.91
CA LEU A 171 -1.85 -16.78 -7.16
C LEU A 171 -2.96 -17.82 -7.40
N GLU A 172 -2.83 -18.63 -8.45
CA GLU A 172 -3.62 -19.85 -8.68
C GLU A 172 -3.21 -20.98 -7.72
#